data_3503bcfd0cf61fa8c54419416942fc88
#
_entry.id   3503bcfd0cf61fa8c54419416942fc88
#
_cell.length_a   1.000
_cell.length_b   1.000
_cell.length_c   1.000
_cell.angle_alpha   90.00
_cell.angle_beta   90.00
_cell.angle_gamma   90.00
#
_symmetry.space_group_name_H-M   'P 1'
#
loop_
_entity.id
_entity.type
_entity.pdbx_description
1 polymer ?
#
loop_
_entity_poly.entity_id
_entity_poly.type
_entity_poly.pdbx_seq_one_letter_code
_entity_poly.pdbx_strand_id
1 'polypeptide(L)'
;MTASTFSADSLPSLKGKVYLVTGGNSGCGEATVIGLAAHGAKVYLAARSEEKANASIEKIRQQLPNADVHFLQLDLGSFASVIAAAEKFRSTETALHGLINNAGIMGTPFAITKDGFEEQWQTNYMSHWLLTHHLLPMLQATAKAKNSKPGDVRIANLTSTGHQFYANKHGIDFDDLTLKSMNGMNRYGQSKLANILHAKKLNELYGPQQQQQQQPGTTGEIWVTAVHPGYIMTNLNNKATSMSPFGSALALRAMNRFLLWIGVLTDDWAKGALSSLWAIASAEFERGDSGAYVVPYAKVGTPSEQARDVALAGRLWAWTEGELGRRGLLLARD
;
A
#
# COMPACT_ATOMS: atom_id res chain seq x y z
N MET A 1 -21.90 17.00 -0.30
CA MET A 1 -20.45 16.73 -0.26
C MET A 1 -19.86 17.25 -1.56
N THR A 2 -19.01 18.25 -1.52
CA THR A 2 -18.31 18.76 -2.71
C THR A 2 -17.42 17.65 -3.26
N ALA A 3 -17.51 17.41 -4.58
CA ALA A 3 -16.60 16.48 -5.26
C ALA A 3 -15.15 16.95 -5.03
N SER A 4 -14.21 16.03 -4.83
CA SER A 4 -12.79 16.39 -4.85
C SER A 4 -12.46 16.95 -6.22
N THR A 5 -11.76 18.08 -6.25
CA THR A 5 -11.29 18.72 -7.50
C THR A 5 -9.92 18.17 -7.93
N PHE A 6 -9.30 17.28 -7.13
CA PHE A 6 -7.98 16.74 -7.44
C PHE A 6 -7.99 15.91 -8.73
N SER A 7 -7.08 16.25 -9.63
CA SER A 7 -6.76 15.51 -10.84
C SER A 7 -5.31 15.04 -10.82
N ALA A 8 -5.03 13.89 -11.42
CA ALA A 8 -3.65 13.42 -11.56
C ALA A 8 -2.76 14.43 -12.28
N ASP A 9 -3.33 15.22 -13.21
CA ASP A 9 -2.61 16.27 -13.95
C ASP A 9 -2.18 17.46 -13.06
N SER A 10 -2.76 17.61 -11.87
CA SER A 10 -2.40 18.68 -10.92
C SER A 10 -1.17 18.32 -10.05
N LEU A 11 -0.58 17.14 -10.23
CA LEU A 11 0.66 16.79 -9.54
C LEU A 11 1.80 17.75 -9.92
N PRO A 12 2.66 18.10 -8.97
CA PRO A 12 3.86 18.90 -9.26
C PRO A 12 4.86 18.10 -10.10
N SER A 13 5.90 18.77 -10.60
CA SER A 13 7.05 18.07 -11.19
C SER A 13 7.72 17.16 -10.17
N LEU A 14 7.90 15.89 -10.53
CA LEU A 14 8.53 14.86 -9.69
C LEU A 14 9.93 14.50 -10.21
N LYS A 15 10.53 15.34 -11.07
CA LYS A 15 11.90 15.12 -11.56
C LYS A 15 12.89 15.01 -10.40
N GLY A 16 13.75 13.97 -10.45
CA GLY A 16 14.72 13.67 -9.41
C GLY A 16 14.13 12.93 -8.20
N LYS A 17 12.82 12.66 -8.16
CA LYS A 17 12.20 11.86 -7.11
C LYS A 17 12.05 10.41 -7.54
N VAL A 18 12.28 9.49 -6.60
CA VAL A 18 12.22 8.03 -6.79
C VAL A 18 11.06 7.45 -5.99
N TYR A 19 10.27 6.62 -6.65
CA TYR A 19 9.09 5.96 -6.07
C TYR A 19 9.15 4.44 -6.28
N LEU A 20 8.59 3.69 -5.33
CA LEU A 20 8.42 2.25 -5.41
C LEU A 20 6.94 1.89 -5.24
N VAL A 21 6.36 1.18 -6.22
CA VAL A 21 4.95 0.75 -6.22
C VAL A 21 4.88 -0.76 -6.25
N THR A 22 4.38 -1.40 -5.18
CA THR A 22 4.14 -2.84 -5.19
C THR A 22 2.86 -3.16 -5.97
N GLY A 23 2.90 -4.23 -6.79
CA GLY A 23 1.79 -4.58 -7.67
C GLY A 23 1.54 -3.53 -8.77
N GLY A 24 2.59 -2.83 -9.19
CA GLY A 24 2.52 -1.76 -10.18
C GLY A 24 2.24 -2.18 -11.62
N ASN A 25 2.07 -3.48 -11.88
CA ASN A 25 1.86 -4.04 -13.21
C ASN A 25 0.39 -4.28 -13.57
N SER A 26 -0.56 -3.78 -12.78
CA SER A 26 -2.00 -3.91 -13.08
C SER A 26 -2.86 -3.00 -12.19
N GLY A 27 -4.05 -2.66 -12.68
CA GLY A 27 -5.08 -1.96 -11.91
C GLY A 27 -4.62 -0.61 -11.33
N CYS A 28 -5.04 -0.32 -10.09
CA CYS A 28 -4.69 0.94 -9.42
C CYS A 28 -3.16 1.15 -9.29
N GLY A 29 -2.39 0.06 -9.14
CA GLY A 29 -0.92 0.15 -9.08
C GLY A 29 -0.32 0.63 -10.39
N GLU A 30 -0.74 0.07 -11.53
CA GLU A 30 -0.30 0.50 -12.86
C GLU A 30 -0.68 1.95 -13.15
N ALA A 31 -1.92 2.33 -12.83
CA ALA A 31 -2.37 3.72 -12.98
C ALA A 31 -1.59 4.69 -12.08
N THR A 32 -1.19 4.25 -10.88
CA THR A 32 -0.31 5.03 -9.99
C THR A 32 1.09 5.20 -10.60
N VAL A 33 1.67 4.13 -11.16
CA VAL A 33 2.96 4.20 -11.89
C VAL A 33 2.88 5.19 -13.04
N ILE A 34 1.83 5.11 -13.86
CA ILE A 34 1.60 6.03 -15.00
C ILE A 34 1.54 7.49 -14.51
N GLY A 35 0.72 7.77 -13.48
CA GLY A 35 0.57 9.11 -12.93
C GLY A 35 1.88 9.71 -12.41
N LEU A 36 2.68 8.93 -11.70
CA LEU A 36 3.99 9.38 -11.20
C LEU A 36 4.99 9.60 -12.34
N ALA A 37 5.07 8.65 -13.28
CA ALA A 37 6.00 8.73 -14.42
C ALA A 37 5.66 9.88 -15.37
N ALA A 38 4.37 10.19 -15.59
CA ALA A 38 3.92 11.33 -16.39
C ALA A 38 4.44 12.67 -15.85
N HIS A 39 4.72 12.75 -14.55
CA HIS A 39 5.26 13.94 -13.89
C HIS A 39 6.80 13.91 -13.72
N GLY A 40 7.46 12.95 -14.37
CA GLY A 40 8.93 12.88 -14.44
C GLY A 40 9.57 12.16 -13.27
N ALA A 41 8.83 11.40 -12.47
CA ALA A 41 9.38 10.54 -11.44
C ALA A 41 10.13 9.34 -12.04
N LYS A 42 11.17 8.88 -11.35
CA LYS A 42 11.71 7.54 -11.53
C LYS A 42 10.87 6.57 -10.70
N VAL A 43 10.27 5.56 -11.35
CA VAL A 43 9.33 4.66 -10.69
C VAL A 43 9.78 3.21 -10.80
N TYR A 44 9.90 2.55 -9.66
CA TYR A 44 10.09 1.11 -9.60
C TYR A 44 8.74 0.41 -9.51
N LEU A 45 8.41 -0.33 -10.55
CA LEU A 45 7.26 -1.22 -10.63
C LEU A 45 7.67 -2.57 -10.04
N ALA A 46 7.25 -2.83 -8.79
CA ALA A 46 7.56 -4.10 -8.13
C ALA A 46 6.44 -5.12 -8.33
N ALA A 47 6.78 -6.30 -8.87
CA ALA A 47 5.82 -7.35 -9.18
C ALA A 47 6.46 -8.74 -9.15
N ARG A 48 5.62 -9.79 -9.03
CA ARG A 48 6.04 -11.18 -8.98
C ARG A 48 6.46 -11.74 -10.34
N SER A 49 5.78 -11.35 -11.43
CA SER A 49 6.03 -11.85 -12.78
C SER A 49 6.76 -10.79 -13.59
N GLU A 50 8.02 -11.08 -13.93
CA GLU A 50 8.85 -10.23 -14.79
C GLU A 50 8.22 -10.02 -16.17
N GLU A 51 7.72 -11.10 -16.78
CA GLU A 51 7.06 -11.05 -18.08
C GLU A 51 5.90 -10.04 -18.10
N LYS A 52 4.99 -10.12 -17.09
CA LYS A 52 3.83 -9.22 -17.00
C LYS A 52 4.25 -7.79 -16.66
N ALA A 53 5.29 -7.63 -15.85
CA ALA A 53 5.84 -6.34 -15.51
C ALA A 53 6.44 -5.64 -16.73
N ASN A 54 7.27 -6.36 -17.49
CA ASN A 54 7.88 -5.83 -18.71
C ASN A 54 6.83 -5.50 -19.77
N ALA A 55 5.79 -6.32 -19.94
CA ALA A 55 4.67 -6.01 -20.82
C ALA A 55 3.91 -4.73 -20.39
N SER A 56 3.75 -4.50 -19.09
CA SER A 56 3.15 -3.27 -18.56
C SER A 56 4.07 -2.06 -18.79
N ILE A 57 5.36 -2.18 -18.51
CA ILE A 57 6.35 -1.12 -18.74
C ILE A 57 6.38 -0.71 -20.21
N GLU A 58 6.33 -1.68 -21.13
CA GLU A 58 6.31 -1.40 -22.56
C GLU A 58 5.07 -0.61 -22.97
N LYS A 59 3.89 -0.98 -22.47
CA LYS A 59 2.65 -0.24 -22.69
C LYS A 59 2.74 1.19 -22.13
N ILE A 60 3.35 1.36 -20.96
CA ILE A 60 3.56 2.67 -20.34
C ILE A 60 4.47 3.52 -21.25
N ARG A 61 5.56 2.96 -21.77
CA ARG A 61 6.47 3.67 -22.66
C ARG A 61 5.85 4.04 -24.00
N GLN A 62 4.92 3.22 -24.51
CA GLN A 62 4.14 3.58 -25.71
C GLN A 62 3.27 4.82 -25.49
N GLN A 63 2.73 5.00 -24.29
CA GLN A 63 1.92 6.18 -23.91
C GLN A 63 2.79 7.37 -23.49
N LEU A 64 3.89 7.12 -22.83
CA LEU A 64 4.81 8.06 -22.23
C LEU A 64 6.26 7.69 -22.65
N PRO A 65 6.72 8.11 -23.84
CA PRO A 65 8.02 7.67 -24.39
C PRO A 65 9.23 7.95 -23.48
N ASN A 66 9.14 8.98 -22.63
CA ASN A 66 10.22 9.37 -21.72
C ASN A 66 10.00 8.86 -20.27
N ALA A 67 9.10 7.90 -20.06
CA ALA A 67 8.82 7.36 -18.73
C ALA A 67 10.03 6.60 -18.18
N ASP A 68 10.51 7.03 -17.00
CA ASP A 68 11.61 6.38 -16.29
C ASP A 68 11.04 5.30 -15.33
N VAL A 69 10.62 4.16 -15.91
CA VAL A 69 10.00 3.05 -15.19
C VAL A 69 10.88 1.81 -15.28
N HIS A 70 11.15 1.21 -14.10
CA HIS A 70 12.00 0.05 -13.91
C HIS A 70 11.26 -1.10 -13.25
N PHE A 71 11.59 -2.31 -13.62
CA PHE A 71 11.11 -3.52 -12.95
C PHE A 71 11.92 -3.80 -11.68
N LEU A 72 11.22 -4.22 -10.61
CA LEU A 72 11.81 -4.81 -9.41
C LEU A 72 11.10 -6.12 -9.10
N GLN A 73 11.85 -7.24 -9.08
CA GLN A 73 11.31 -8.55 -8.70
C GLN A 73 10.87 -8.52 -7.25
N LEU A 74 9.58 -8.83 -6.98
CA LEU A 74 9.02 -8.89 -5.63
C LEU A 74 7.87 -9.88 -5.56
N ASP A 75 8.06 -10.97 -4.81
CA ASP A 75 7.00 -11.89 -4.40
C ASP A 75 6.67 -11.71 -2.93
N LEU A 76 5.52 -11.11 -2.64
CA LEU A 76 5.03 -10.89 -1.27
C LEU A 76 4.57 -12.19 -0.56
N GLY A 77 4.47 -13.30 -1.26
CA GLY A 77 4.30 -14.64 -0.67
C GLY A 77 5.61 -15.24 -0.13
N SER A 78 6.72 -14.46 -0.11
CA SER A 78 8.05 -14.92 0.28
C SER A 78 8.84 -13.82 0.98
N PHE A 79 9.13 -13.97 2.26
CA PHE A 79 9.97 -13.02 2.99
C PHE A 79 11.37 -12.90 2.42
N ALA A 80 11.95 -14.01 1.96
CA ALA A 80 13.25 -13.97 1.28
C ALA A 80 13.24 -13.10 0.02
N SER A 81 12.14 -13.16 -0.77
CA SER A 81 11.98 -12.28 -1.93
C SER A 81 11.81 -10.81 -1.54
N VAL A 82 11.11 -10.53 -0.44
CA VAL A 82 10.93 -9.18 0.08
C VAL A 82 12.27 -8.56 0.48
N ILE A 83 13.09 -9.32 1.22
CA ILE A 83 14.42 -8.89 1.64
C ILE A 83 15.32 -8.65 0.43
N ALA A 84 15.38 -9.61 -0.49
CA ALA A 84 16.18 -9.50 -1.72
C ALA A 84 15.78 -8.28 -2.57
N ALA A 85 14.46 -8.00 -2.69
CA ALA A 85 13.96 -6.82 -3.39
C ALA A 85 14.41 -5.52 -2.71
N ALA A 86 14.32 -5.44 -1.39
CA ALA A 86 14.76 -4.26 -0.64
C ALA A 86 16.28 -4.05 -0.74
N GLU A 87 17.07 -5.11 -0.66
CA GLU A 87 18.53 -5.08 -0.84
C GLU A 87 18.90 -4.62 -2.25
N LYS A 88 18.27 -5.21 -3.28
CA LYS A 88 18.48 -4.80 -4.67
C LYS A 88 18.15 -3.34 -4.88
N PHE A 89 17.02 -2.86 -4.33
CA PHE A 89 16.64 -1.46 -4.43
C PHE A 89 17.68 -0.54 -3.75
N ARG A 90 18.08 -0.85 -2.51
CA ARG A 90 19.07 -0.07 -1.75
C ARG A 90 20.47 -0.07 -2.40
N SER A 91 20.84 -1.14 -3.13
CA SER A 91 22.11 -1.19 -3.86
C SER A 91 22.07 -0.41 -5.19
N THR A 92 20.89 -0.10 -5.69
CA THR A 92 20.70 0.58 -6.98
C THR A 92 20.40 2.07 -6.81
N GLU A 93 19.67 2.44 -5.75
CA GLU A 93 19.22 3.81 -5.50
C GLU A 93 19.84 4.38 -4.22
N THR A 94 19.99 5.69 -4.20
CA THR A 94 20.51 6.45 -3.04
C THR A 94 19.40 7.17 -2.27
N ALA A 95 18.18 7.23 -2.83
CA ALA A 95 17.03 7.90 -2.23
C ALA A 95 15.73 7.18 -2.54
N LEU A 96 14.76 7.28 -1.64
CA LEU A 96 13.38 6.84 -1.84
C LEU A 96 12.43 7.91 -1.31
N HIS A 97 11.67 8.54 -2.21
CA HIS A 97 10.76 9.63 -1.87
C HIS A 97 9.34 9.13 -1.61
N GLY A 98 8.93 8.02 -2.25
CA GLY A 98 7.61 7.46 -2.03
C GLY A 98 7.59 5.94 -2.08
N LEU A 99 6.99 5.33 -1.03
CA LEU A 99 6.72 3.90 -0.97
C LEU A 99 5.21 3.67 -1.00
N ILE A 100 4.72 2.98 -2.05
CA ILE A 100 3.31 2.66 -2.20
C ILE A 100 3.13 1.14 -2.03
N ASN A 101 2.71 0.73 -0.84
CA ASN A 101 2.35 -0.64 -0.49
C ASN A 101 0.96 -0.96 -1.05
N ASN A 102 0.88 -1.12 -2.39
CA ASN A 102 -0.39 -1.23 -3.12
C ASN A 102 -0.82 -2.67 -3.36
N ALA A 103 0.11 -3.60 -3.58
CA ALA A 103 -0.22 -4.98 -3.90
C ALA A 103 -1.14 -5.64 -2.89
N GLY A 104 -1.92 -6.62 -3.34
CA GLY A 104 -2.78 -7.38 -2.45
C GLY A 104 -3.51 -8.49 -3.18
N ILE A 105 -4.10 -9.38 -2.39
CA ILE A 105 -5.03 -10.43 -2.82
C ILE A 105 -6.28 -10.35 -1.96
N MET A 106 -7.42 -10.79 -2.48
CA MET A 106 -8.72 -10.64 -1.84
C MET A 106 -9.56 -11.91 -1.99
N GLY A 107 -10.14 -12.36 -0.89
CA GLY A 107 -11.14 -13.42 -0.89
C GLY A 107 -10.64 -14.74 -1.48
N THR A 108 -9.34 -15.03 -1.38
CA THR A 108 -8.76 -16.28 -1.87
C THR A 108 -9.15 -17.46 -0.99
N PRO A 109 -9.16 -18.70 -1.53
CA PRO A 109 -9.23 -19.90 -0.70
C PRO A 109 -8.17 -19.89 0.40
N PHE A 110 -8.44 -20.61 1.49
CA PHE A 110 -7.45 -20.73 2.55
C PHE A 110 -6.17 -21.40 2.05
N ALA A 111 -5.06 -20.73 2.25
CA ALA A 111 -3.74 -21.25 1.93
C ALA A 111 -2.70 -20.74 2.95
N ILE A 112 -1.70 -21.55 3.22
CA ILE A 112 -0.52 -21.18 4.01
C ILE A 112 0.66 -21.02 3.06
N THR A 113 1.38 -19.93 3.21
CA THR A 113 2.59 -19.65 2.43
C THR A 113 3.74 -20.54 2.87
N LYS A 114 4.82 -20.55 2.10
CA LYS A 114 6.06 -21.27 2.49
C LYS A 114 6.70 -20.73 3.77
N ASP A 115 6.39 -19.49 4.15
CA ASP A 115 6.88 -18.89 5.39
C ASP A 115 5.98 -19.21 6.60
N GLY A 116 4.89 -19.97 6.40
CA GLY A 116 4.03 -20.48 7.45
C GLY A 116 2.90 -19.55 7.90
N PHE A 117 2.54 -18.54 7.10
CA PHE A 117 1.44 -17.62 7.39
C PHE A 117 0.28 -17.79 6.41
N GLU A 118 -0.91 -17.35 6.82
CA GLU A 118 -2.06 -17.28 5.92
C GLU A 118 -1.75 -16.31 4.78
N GLU A 119 -2.12 -16.72 3.56
CA GLU A 119 -1.66 -16.07 2.32
C GLU A 119 -2.04 -14.59 2.21
N GLN A 120 -3.28 -14.21 2.60
CA GLN A 120 -3.72 -12.82 2.57
C GLN A 120 -3.07 -11.99 3.68
N TRP A 121 -2.88 -12.58 4.88
CA TRP A 121 -2.20 -11.96 5.99
C TRP A 121 -0.75 -11.62 5.64
N GLN A 122 -0.03 -12.60 5.09
CA GLN A 122 1.35 -12.38 4.68
C GLN A 122 1.46 -11.39 3.52
N THR A 123 0.75 -11.64 2.42
CA THR A 123 0.87 -10.85 1.19
C THR A 123 0.44 -9.40 1.39
N ASN A 124 -0.70 -9.16 2.05
CA ASN A 124 -1.26 -7.83 2.16
C ASN A 124 -0.61 -7.00 3.26
N TYR A 125 -0.17 -7.63 4.35
CA TYR A 125 0.30 -6.93 5.54
C TYR A 125 1.76 -7.23 5.90
N MET A 126 2.10 -8.47 6.31
CA MET A 126 3.43 -8.75 6.90
C MET A 126 4.58 -8.45 5.94
N SER A 127 4.42 -8.80 4.66
CA SER A 127 5.43 -8.58 3.64
C SER A 127 5.62 -7.09 3.32
N HIS A 128 4.56 -6.29 3.36
CA HIS A 128 4.67 -4.83 3.24
C HIS A 128 5.29 -4.20 4.50
N TRP A 129 4.97 -4.72 5.68
CA TRP A 129 5.64 -4.30 6.91
C TRP A 129 7.15 -4.57 6.82
N LEU A 130 7.55 -5.78 6.42
CA LEU A 130 8.96 -6.18 6.26
C LEU A 130 9.67 -5.34 5.18
N LEU A 131 9.04 -5.13 4.02
CA LEU A 131 9.57 -4.27 2.95
C LEU A 131 9.80 -2.85 3.46
N THR A 132 8.81 -2.29 4.15
CA THR A 132 8.91 -0.96 4.76
C THR A 132 10.05 -0.90 5.77
N HIS A 133 10.17 -1.90 6.66
CA HIS A 133 11.26 -2.00 7.64
C HIS A 133 12.64 -1.97 6.97
N HIS A 134 12.85 -2.76 5.91
CA HIS A 134 14.12 -2.80 5.18
C HIS A 134 14.43 -1.54 4.36
N LEU A 135 13.41 -0.76 3.97
CA LEU A 135 13.58 0.50 3.23
C LEU A 135 13.57 1.73 4.14
N LEU A 136 13.20 1.58 5.40
CA LEU A 136 13.06 2.67 6.36
C LEU A 136 14.35 3.49 6.56
N PRO A 137 15.55 2.89 6.67
CA PRO A 137 16.79 3.67 6.78
C PRO A 137 17.00 4.61 5.58
N MET A 138 16.69 4.14 4.36
CA MET A 138 16.79 4.96 3.16
C MET A 138 15.74 6.07 3.13
N LEU A 139 14.47 5.79 3.49
CA LEU A 139 13.41 6.80 3.61
C LEU A 139 13.82 7.89 4.60
N GLN A 140 14.35 7.52 5.76
CA GLN A 140 14.83 8.46 6.76
C GLN A 140 16.03 9.27 6.28
N ALA A 141 17.02 8.65 5.62
CA ALA A 141 18.15 9.34 5.03
C ALA A 141 17.70 10.35 3.95
N THR A 142 16.73 9.95 3.10
CA THR A 142 16.14 10.84 2.09
C THR A 142 15.41 12.02 2.74
N ALA A 143 14.64 11.78 3.79
CA ALA A 143 13.91 12.83 4.51
C ALA A 143 14.87 13.81 5.24
N LYS A 144 16.04 13.34 5.67
CA LYS A 144 17.07 14.15 6.35
C LYS A 144 18.04 14.84 5.37
N ALA A 145 17.95 14.57 4.07
CA ALA A 145 18.85 15.17 3.09
C ALA A 145 18.73 16.69 3.09
N LYS A 146 19.87 17.40 2.85
CA LYS A 146 19.98 18.88 2.95
C LYS A 146 18.91 19.64 2.17
N ASN A 147 18.47 19.11 1.03
CA ASN A 147 17.50 19.75 0.14
C ASN A 147 16.08 19.16 0.29
N SER A 148 15.87 18.24 1.23
CA SER A 148 14.56 17.66 1.48
C SER A 148 13.67 18.65 2.23
N LYS A 149 12.41 18.71 1.83
CA LYS A 149 11.38 19.53 2.46
C LYS A 149 10.37 18.63 3.21
N PRO A 150 9.67 19.16 4.22
CA PRO A 150 8.55 18.45 4.82
C PRO A 150 7.58 17.93 3.74
N GLY A 151 7.24 16.64 3.80
CA GLY A 151 6.36 16.00 2.83
C GLY A 151 7.03 15.54 1.52
N ASP A 152 8.34 15.66 1.38
CA ASP A 152 9.06 15.09 0.24
C ASP A 152 9.15 13.56 0.31
N VAL A 153 9.08 12.99 1.53
CA VAL A 153 9.13 11.55 1.74
C VAL A 153 7.80 11.06 2.33
N ARG A 154 7.18 10.10 1.64
CA ARG A 154 5.84 9.62 2.01
C ARG A 154 5.71 8.11 1.88
N ILE A 155 4.80 7.52 2.68
CA ILE A 155 4.40 6.10 2.60
C ILE A 155 2.88 6.03 2.47
N ALA A 156 2.39 5.25 1.51
CA ALA A 156 0.97 4.96 1.35
C ALA A 156 0.70 3.45 1.47
N ASN A 157 -0.06 3.05 2.49
CA ASN A 157 -0.49 1.67 2.70
C ASN A 157 -1.91 1.48 2.15
N LEU A 158 -2.07 0.65 1.13
CA LEU A 158 -3.39 0.43 0.54
C LEU A 158 -4.25 -0.50 1.39
N THR A 159 -5.40 0.03 1.75
CA THR A 159 -6.45 -0.63 2.50
C THR A 159 -7.76 -0.70 1.72
N SER A 160 -8.86 -1.01 2.38
CA SER A 160 -10.19 -1.16 1.78
C SER A 160 -11.26 -0.97 2.86
N THR A 161 -12.49 -0.61 2.46
CA THR A 161 -13.68 -0.72 3.34
C THR A 161 -13.89 -2.13 3.87
N GLY A 162 -13.21 -3.13 3.31
CA GLY A 162 -13.19 -4.49 3.86
C GLY A 162 -12.78 -4.53 5.35
N HIS A 163 -11.97 -3.59 5.83
CA HIS A 163 -11.64 -3.49 7.25
C HIS A 163 -12.84 -3.15 8.14
N GLN A 164 -13.87 -2.49 7.61
CA GLN A 164 -15.10 -2.15 8.34
C GLN A 164 -16.12 -3.30 8.33
N PHE A 165 -16.25 -3.97 7.18
CA PHE A 165 -17.34 -4.93 6.97
C PHE A 165 -16.96 -6.37 7.30
N TYR A 166 -15.68 -6.72 7.24
CA TYR A 166 -15.22 -8.11 7.30
C TYR A 166 -14.18 -8.39 8.38
N ALA A 167 -13.51 -7.37 8.94
CA ALA A 167 -12.63 -7.58 10.07
C ALA A 167 -13.43 -7.98 11.33
N ASN A 168 -12.77 -8.67 12.26
CA ASN A 168 -13.36 -9.03 13.53
C ASN A 168 -13.75 -7.77 14.32
N LYS A 169 -14.89 -7.81 15.01
CA LYS A 169 -15.36 -6.70 15.87
C LYS A 169 -14.38 -6.34 16.98
N HIS A 170 -13.57 -7.30 17.41
CA HIS A 170 -12.52 -7.09 18.41
C HIS A 170 -11.17 -6.66 17.81
N GLY A 171 -11.10 -6.43 16.49
CA GLY A 171 -9.90 -6.00 15.78
C GLY A 171 -9.11 -7.19 15.21
N ILE A 172 -7.83 -7.27 15.55
CA ILE A 172 -6.93 -8.36 15.10
C ILE A 172 -7.09 -9.56 16.04
N ASP A 173 -7.31 -10.72 15.48
CA ASP A 173 -7.35 -11.97 16.22
C ASP A 173 -5.92 -12.52 16.41
N PHE A 174 -5.32 -12.19 17.55
CA PHE A 174 -3.95 -12.64 17.86
C PHE A 174 -3.86 -14.10 18.29
N ASP A 175 -4.98 -14.72 18.65
CA ASP A 175 -5.04 -16.13 19.05
C ASP A 175 -5.09 -17.05 17.82
N ASP A 176 -5.79 -16.61 16.75
CA ASP A 176 -5.80 -17.28 15.45
C ASP A 176 -5.68 -16.29 14.29
N LEU A 177 -4.47 -15.85 13.98
CA LEU A 177 -4.21 -14.96 12.84
C LEU A 177 -4.51 -15.60 11.48
N THR A 178 -4.68 -16.91 11.43
CA THR A 178 -5.00 -17.61 10.18
C THR A 178 -6.47 -17.46 9.80
N LEU A 179 -7.35 -17.25 10.78
CA LEU A 179 -8.81 -17.26 10.62
C LEU A 179 -9.27 -18.42 9.72
N LYS A 180 -8.70 -19.63 9.96
CA LYS A 180 -8.94 -20.80 9.11
C LYS A 180 -10.41 -21.18 9.04
N SER A 181 -11.13 -21.06 10.15
CA SER A 181 -12.57 -21.35 10.25
C SER A 181 -13.45 -20.29 9.58
N MET A 182 -12.90 -19.11 9.25
CA MET A 182 -13.62 -18.00 8.67
C MET A 182 -13.51 -18.00 7.13
N ASN A 183 -14.36 -17.22 6.46
CA ASN A 183 -14.29 -17.11 5.01
C ASN A 183 -13.13 -16.19 4.55
N GLY A 184 -12.82 -16.22 3.23
CA GLY A 184 -11.74 -15.45 2.65
C GLY A 184 -11.87 -13.94 2.83
N MET A 185 -13.10 -13.42 2.94
CA MET A 185 -13.33 -11.98 3.13
C MET A 185 -13.01 -11.53 4.57
N ASN A 186 -13.23 -12.40 5.57
CA ASN A 186 -12.81 -12.08 6.94
C ASN A 186 -11.27 -11.99 7.04
N ARG A 187 -10.53 -12.93 6.43
CA ARG A 187 -9.07 -12.88 6.31
C ARG A 187 -8.60 -11.61 5.61
N TYR A 188 -9.25 -11.26 4.49
CA TYR A 188 -9.00 -10.01 3.78
C TYR A 188 -9.24 -8.79 4.67
N GLY A 189 -10.41 -8.72 5.33
CA GLY A 189 -10.77 -7.61 6.21
C GLY A 189 -9.76 -7.41 7.32
N GLN A 190 -9.31 -8.48 7.98
CA GLN A 190 -8.27 -8.43 9.00
C GLN A 190 -6.95 -7.88 8.43
N SER A 191 -6.51 -8.34 7.26
CA SER A 191 -5.29 -7.85 6.62
C SER A 191 -5.37 -6.36 6.26
N LYS A 192 -6.57 -5.88 5.87
CA LYS A 192 -6.79 -4.46 5.53
C LYS A 192 -6.93 -3.55 6.76
N LEU A 193 -7.43 -4.08 7.86
CA LEU A 193 -7.35 -3.43 9.17
C LEU A 193 -5.89 -3.28 9.60
N ALA A 194 -5.09 -4.34 9.47
CA ALA A 194 -3.67 -4.31 9.80
C ALA A 194 -2.89 -3.26 8.99
N ASN A 195 -3.24 -3.03 7.72
CA ASN A 195 -2.60 -1.98 6.92
C ASN A 195 -2.87 -0.56 7.44
N ILE A 196 -4.06 -0.29 8.00
CA ILE A 196 -4.37 1.01 8.63
C ILE A 196 -3.60 1.16 9.94
N LEU A 197 -3.61 0.12 10.78
CA LEU A 197 -2.89 0.12 12.05
C LEU A 197 -1.37 0.27 11.84
N HIS A 198 -0.82 -0.32 10.79
CA HIS A 198 0.57 -0.16 10.37
C HIS A 198 0.87 1.29 9.99
N ALA A 199 0.05 1.90 9.12
CA ALA A 199 0.20 3.31 8.75
C ALA A 199 0.12 4.23 9.97
N LYS A 200 -0.82 3.96 10.88
CA LYS A 200 -0.99 4.71 12.13
C LYS A 200 0.27 4.65 12.99
N LYS A 201 0.84 3.46 13.18
CA LYS A 201 2.05 3.30 14.00
C LYS A 201 3.29 3.88 13.34
N LEU A 202 3.44 3.75 12.03
CA LEU A 202 4.49 4.41 11.27
C LEU A 202 4.41 5.94 11.41
N ASN A 203 3.20 6.51 11.31
CA ASN A 203 3.01 7.96 11.49
C ASN A 203 3.33 8.42 12.92
N GLU A 204 2.99 7.61 13.93
CA GLU A 204 3.36 7.89 15.32
C GLU A 204 4.89 7.90 15.49
N LEU A 205 5.61 6.96 14.87
CA LEU A 205 7.06 6.81 15.03
C LEU A 205 7.89 7.78 14.17
N TYR A 206 7.44 8.09 12.97
CA TYR A 206 8.24 8.80 11.96
C TYR A 206 7.54 10.01 11.33
N GLY A 207 6.29 10.24 11.68
CA GLY A 207 5.48 11.33 11.14
C GLY A 207 5.73 12.68 11.82
N PRO A 208 5.01 13.71 11.38
CA PRO A 208 5.21 15.09 11.83
C PRO A 208 5.16 15.32 13.35
N GLN A 209 4.34 14.56 14.08
CA GLN A 209 4.11 14.77 15.50
C GLN A 209 5.33 14.40 16.38
N GLN A 210 6.11 13.42 15.97
CA GLN A 210 7.31 13.01 16.71
C GLN A 210 8.42 14.06 16.68
N GLN A 211 8.46 14.89 15.65
CA GLN A 211 9.50 15.91 15.50
C GLN A 211 9.30 17.13 16.37
N GLN A 212 8.08 17.34 16.91
CA GLN A 212 7.86 18.41 17.89
C GLN A 212 8.60 18.17 19.22
N GLN A 213 9.02 16.92 19.48
CA GLN A 213 9.84 16.56 20.66
C GLN A 213 11.35 16.57 20.38
N GLN A 214 11.77 16.64 19.11
CA GLN A 214 13.16 16.79 18.70
C GLN A 214 13.42 18.28 18.41
N GLN A 215 14.63 18.73 18.65
CA GLN A 215 15.05 20.14 18.55
C GLN A 215 14.52 20.85 17.29
N PRO A 216 14.10 22.13 17.37
CA PRO A 216 13.67 22.91 16.22
C PRO A 216 14.76 22.91 15.13
N GLY A 217 14.43 22.43 13.92
CA GLY A 217 15.35 22.42 12.77
C GLY A 217 15.78 21.06 12.26
N THR A 218 15.39 19.94 12.91
CA THR A 218 15.63 18.59 12.35
C THR A 218 14.60 18.28 11.26
N THR A 219 15.00 18.42 10.00
CA THR A 219 14.32 17.86 8.83
C THR A 219 14.37 16.32 8.92
N GLY A 220 13.37 15.61 8.42
CA GLY A 220 13.43 14.14 8.37
C GLY A 220 12.13 13.44 8.71
N GLU A 221 10.97 14.16 8.64
CA GLU A 221 9.65 13.55 8.82
C GLU A 221 9.22 12.74 7.57
N ILE A 222 8.57 11.62 7.82
CA ILE A 222 7.97 10.78 6.78
C ILE A 222 6.45 10.88 6.93
N TRP A 223 5.76 11.37 5.90
CA TRP A 223 4.30 11.41 5.93
C TRP A 223 3.72 10.05 5.55
N VAL A 224 2.79 9.56 6.37
CA VAL A 224 2.27 8.20 6.21
C VAL A 224 0.75 8.22 6.14
N THR A 225 0.16 7.47 5.20
CA THR A 225 -1.28 7.36 5.03
C THR A 225 -1.74 5.93 4.84
N ALA A 226 -3.00 5.67 5.22
CA ALA A 226 -3.75 4.50 4.79
C ALA A 226 -4.73 4.91 3.69
N VAL A 227 -4.66 4.29 2.51
CA VAL A 227 -5.41 4.71 1.32
C VAL A 227 -6.42 3.65 0.90
N HIS A 228 -7.71 4.02 0.83
CA HIS A 228 -8.75 3.24 0.17
C HIS A 228 -8.97 3.76 -1.25
N PRO A 229 -8.69 2.97 -2.29
CA PRO A 229 -8.74 3.43 -3.68
C PRO A 229 -10.17 3.58 -4.24
N GLY A 230 -11.17 3.03 -3.56
CA GLY A 230 -12.55 2.92 -4.05
C GLY A 230 -12.93 1.49 -4.43
N TYR A 231 -14.13 1.35 -4.95
CA TYR A 231 -14.64 0.07 -5.47
C TYR A 231 -14.23 -0.06 -6.94
N ILE A 232 -12.99 -0.48 -7.16
CA ILE A 232 -12.40 -0.58 -8.49
C ILE A 232 -12.40 -2.04 -8.94
N MET A 233 -12.92 -2.29 -10.16
CA MET A 233 -12.82 -3.58 -10.79
C MET A 233 -11.39 -3.86 -11.22
N THR A 234 -10.75 -4.80 -10.57
CA THR A 234 -9.40 -5.24 -10.87
C THR A 234 -9.32 -6.77 -10.97
N ASN A 235 -8.17 -7.30 -11.31
CA ASN A 235 -7.92 -8.75 -11.28
C ASN A 235 -8.15 -9.39 -9.90
N LEU A 236 -8.16 -8.60 -8.81
CA LEU A 236 -8.53 -9.03 -7.46
C LEU A 236 -9.96 -9.57 -7.41
N ASN A 237 -10.89 -8.84 -8.00
CA ASN A 237 -12.33 -9.20 -8.01
C ASN A 237 -12.58 -10.52 -8.74
N ASN A 238 -11.81 -10.81 -9.79
CA ASN A 238 -11.96 -12.06 -10.58
C ASN A 238 -11.47 -13.30 -9.83
N LYS A 239 -10.59 -13.14 -8.84
CA LYS A 239 -10.03 -14.24 -8.02
C LYS A 239 -10.77 -14.45 -6.69
N ALA A 240 -11.63 -13.52 -6.30
CA ALA A 240 -12.36 -13.55 -5.04
C ALA A 240 -13.54 -14.53 -5.06
N THR A 241 -13.27 -15.81 -5.27
CA THR A 241 -14.32 -16.86 -5.40
C THR A 241 -15.18 -17.02 -4.15
N SER A 242 -14.66 -16.66 -2.96
CA SER A 242 -15.40 -16.67 -1.70
C SER A 242 -16.47 -15.57 -1.58
N MET A 243 -16.49 -14.60 -2.50
CA MET A 243 -17.55 -13.56 -2.56
C MET A 243 -18.78 -14.01 -3.32
N SER A 244 -18.75 -15.13 -4.05
CA SER A 244 -19.90 -15.59 -4.79
C SER A 244 -20.95 -16.16 -3.83
N PRO A 245 -22.19 -15.64 -3.80
CA PRO A 245 -23.26 -16.17 -2.96
C PRO A 245 -23.61 -17.63 -3.27
N PHE A 246 -23.21 -18.14 -4.44
CA PHE A 246 -23.45 -19.51 -4.90
C PHE A 246 -22.14 -20.30 -5.14
N GLY A 247 -20.98 -19.79 -4.72
CA GLY A 247 -19.69 -20.45 -4.94
C GLY A 247 -19.27 -20.56 -6.41
N SER A 248 -19.99 -19.93 -7.35
CA SER A 248 -19.72 -20.05 -8.77
C SER A 248 -19.06 -18.79 -9.34
N ALA A 249 -18.04 -18.97 -10.18
CA ALA A 249 -17.37 -17.87 -10.89
C ALA A 249 -18.32 -17.11 -11.83
N LEU A 250 -19.35 -17.78 -12.34
CA LEU A 250 -20.34 -17.17 -13.22
C LEU A 250 -21.24 -16.20 -12.45
N ALA A 251 -21.72 -16.59 -11.26
CA ALA A 251 -22.53 -15.71 -10.40
C ALA A 251 -21.72 -14.48 -9.95
N LEU A 252 -20.42 -14.65 -9.62
CA LEU A 252 -19.54 -13.54 -9.30
C LEU A 252 -19.38 -12.57 -10.47
N ARG A 253 -19.19 -13.08 -11.70
CA ARG A 253 -19.09 -12.24 -12.89
C ARG A 253 -20.38 -11.47 -13.17
N ALA A 254 -21.53 -12.13 -13.03
CA ALA A 254 -22.84 -11.48 -13.21
C ALA A 254 -23.05 -10.37 -12.16
N MET A 255 -22.74 -10.64 -10.91
CA MET A 255 -22.80 -9.64 -9.82
C MET A 255 -21.87 -8.45 -10.10
N ASN A 256 -20.63 -8.69 -10.49
CA ASN A 256 -19.67 -7.62 -10.80
C ASN A 256 -20.16 -6.77 -11.99
N ARG A 257 -20.72 -7.37 -13.03
CA ARG A 257 -21.30 -6.63 -14.17
C ARG A 257 -22.50 -5.77 -13.75
N PHE A 258 -23.35 -6.29 -12.88
CA PHE A 258 -24.47 -5.53 -12.33
C PHE A 258 -23.97 -4.34 -11.50
N LEU A 259 -22.98 -4.53 -10.62
CA LEU A 259 -22.40 -3.48 -9.79
C LEU A 259 -21.67 -2.40 -10.63
N LEU A 260 -21.05 -2.79 -11.75
CA LEU A 260 -20.51 -1.83 -12.73
C LEU A 260 -21.64 -1.03 -13.39
N TRP A 261 -22.73 -1.70 -13.79
CA TRP A 261 -23.86 -1.06 -14.46
C TRP A 261 -24.57 -0.03 -13.58
N ILE A 262 -24.72 -0.30 -12.28
CA ILE A 262 -25.33 0.64 -11.32
C ILE A 262 -24.32 1.67 -10.76
N GLY A 263 -23.06 1.65 -11.23
CA GLY A 263 -22.02 2.63 -10.84
C GLY A 263 -21.44 2.46 -9.44
N VAL A 264 -21.69 1.33 -8.76
CA VAL A 264 -21.09 0.99 -7.46
C VAL A 264 -19.63 0.57 -7.65
N LEU A 265 -19.34 -0.19 -8.71
CA LEU A 265 -17.98 -0.48 -9.17
C LEU A 265 -17.62 0.44 -10.32
N THR A 266 -16.34 0.68 -10.52
CA THR A 266 -15.79 1.29 -11.74
C THR A 266 -14.63 0.43 -12.25
N ASP A 267 -14.42 0.39 -13.55
CA ASP A 267 -13.26 -0.19 -14.22
C ASP A 267 -12.20 0.87 -14.59
N ASP A 268 -12.48 2.12 -14.23
CA ASP A 268 -11.55 3.23 -14.42
C ASP A 268 -10.44 3.19 -13.35
N TRP A 269 -9.32 2.57 -13.70
CA TRP A 269 -8.16 2.44 -12.80
C TRP A 269 -7.49 3.80 -12.50
N ALA A 270 -7.61 4.77 -13.41
CA ALA A 270 -7.10 6.12 -13.18
C ALA A 270 -7.82 6.78 -11.99
N LYS A 271 -9.15 6.63 -11.89
CA LYS A 271 -9.90 7.05 -10.70
C LYS A 271 -9.43 6.33 -9.44
N GLY A 272 -9.13 5.02 -9.54
CA GLY A 272 -8.61 4.24 -8.42
C GLY A 272 -7.25 4.73 -7.92
N ALA A 273 -6.43 5.29 -8.80
CA ALA A 273 -5.12 5.82 -8.45
C ALA A 273 -5.16 7.22 -7.79
N LEU A 274 -6.25 8.00 -7.97
CA LEU A 274 -6.30 9.40 -7.51
C LEU A 274 -5.97 9.55 -6.02
N SER A 275 -6.56 8.72 -5.16
CA SER A 275 -6.29 8.79 -3.72
C SER A 275 -4.83 8.45 -3.37
N SER A 276 -4.23 7.49 -4.10
CA SER A 276 -2.81 7.14 -3.92
C SER A 276 -1.90 8.25 -4.42
N LEU A 277 -2.17 8.83 -5.58
CA LEU A 277 -1.40 9.93 -6.15
C LEU A 277 -1.47 11.19 -5.27
N TRP A 278 -2.67 11.52 -4.78
CA TRP A 278 -2.86 12.63 -3.86
C TRP A 278 -2.04 12.45 -2.59
N ALA A 279 -2.16 11.29 -1.94
CA ALA A 279 -1.46 11.00 -0.70
C ALA A 279 0.07 10.97 -0.86
N ILE A 280 0.57 10.46 -2.01
CA ILE A 280 2.00 10.19 -2.17
C ILE A 280 2.78 11.34 -2.82
N ALA A 281 2.14 12.21 -3.61
CA ALA A 281 2.86 13.17 -4.44
C ALA A 281 2.19 14.53 -4.61
N SER A 282 0.92 14.73 -4.18
CA SER A 282 0.24 16.01 -4.36
C SER A 282 0.79 17.08 -3.42
N ALA A 283 0.84 18.30 -3.93
CA ALA A 283 1.09 19.50 -3.13
C ALA A 283 -0.11 19.89 -2.26
N GLU A 284 -1.33 19.43 -2.61
CA GLU A 284 -2.54 19.64 -1.83
C GLU A 284 -2.62 18.77 -0.57
N PHE A 285 -1.79 17.71 -0.48
CA PHE A 285 -1.68 16.89 0.72
C PHE A 285 -0.77 17.59 1.71
N GLU A 286 -1.33 18.03 2.82
CA GLU A 286 -0.65 18.87 3.79
C GLU A 286 -0.07 18.05 4.96
N ARG A 287 0.79 18.70 5.75
CA ARG A 287 1.42 18.09 6.94
C ARG A 287 0.38 17.55 7.94
N GLY A 288 -0.75 18.23 8.08
CA GLY A 288 -1.86 17.83 8.95
C GLY A 288 -2.61 16.58 8.48
N ASP A 289 -2.48 16.21 7.20
CA ASP A 289 -3.11 15.00 6.64
C ASP A 289 -2.29 13.74 6.89
N SER A 290 -1.05 13.85 7.39
CA SER A 290 -0.24 12.68 7.72
C SER A 290 -0.89 11.89 8.87
N GLY A 291 -0.99 10.58 8.71
CA GLY A 291 -1.74 9.68 9.59
C GLY A 291 -3.21 9.49 9.19
N ALA A 292 -3.69 10.19 8.15
CA ALA A 292 -5.07 10.11 7.73
C ALA A 292 -5.42 8.77 7.04
N TYR A 293 -6.70 8.44 7.11
CA TYR A 293 -7.35 7.44 6.26
C TYR A 293 -7.95 8.16 5.06
N VAL A 294 -7.37 7.93 3.89
CA VAL A 294 -7.77 8.56 2.62
C VAL A 294 -8.81 7.69 1.91
N VAL A 295 -9.90 8.31 1.49
CA VAL A 295 -11.03 7.65 0.79
C VAL A 295 -11.20 8.21 -0.62
N PRO A 296 -11.99 7.55 -1.47
CA PRO A 296 -12.29 8.01 -2.83
C PRO A 296 -13.00 9.38 -2.85
N TYR A 297 -12.61 10.32 -3.68
CA TYR A 297 -11.35 10.36 -4.39
C TYR A 297 -10.58 11.52 -3.79
N ALA A 298 -9.36 11.25 -3.29
CA ALA A 298 -8.50 12.27 -2.67
C ALA A 298 -9.18 13.05 -1.52
N LYS A 299 -9.76 12.33 -0.55
CA LYS A 299 -10.44 12.92 0.62
C LYS A 299 -10.02 12.24 1.90
N VAL A 300 -9.91 13.00 2.97
CA VAL A 300 -9.77 12.44 4.31
C VAL A 300 -11.12 11.86 4.77
N GLY A 301 -11.09 10.62 5.24
CA GLY A 301 -12.26 9.90 5.74
C GLY A 301 -12.07 9.40 7.17
N THR A 302 -13.10 8.75 7.69
CA THR A 302 -13.07 8.15 9.03
C THR A 302 -13.04 6.64 8.91
N PRO A 303 -11.97 5.95 9.38
CA PRO A 303 -11.92 4.50 9.38
C PRO A 303 -12.75 3.92 10.55
N SER A 304 -12.85 2.58 10.63
CA SER A 304 -13.56 1.90 11.72
C SER A 304 -12.98 2.25 13.10
N GLU A 305 -13.73 1.96 14.16
CA GLU A 305 -13.30 2.18 15.53
C GLU A 305 -11.99 1.42 15.84
N GLN A 306 -11.91 0.15 15.47
CA GLN A 306 -10.72 -0.69 15.63
C GLN A 306 -9.49 -0.11 14.88
N ALA A 307 -9.70 0.48 13.71
CA ALA A 307 -8.63 1.12 12.95
C ALA A 307 -8.12 2.44 13.58
N ARG A 308 -8.90 3.02 14.47
CA ARG A 308 -8.52 4.22 15.25
C ARG A 308 -7.86 3.89 16.58
N ASP A 309 -7.90 2.63 17.02
CA ASP A 309 -7.33 2.17 18.28
C ASP A 309 -5.80 2.22 18.26
N VAL A 310 -5.23 3.09 19.07
CA VAL A 310 -3.77 3.29 19.21
C VAL A 310 -3.13 2.11 19.93
N ALA A 311 -3.82 1.54 20.95
CA ALA A 311 -3.30 0.41 21.70
C ALA A 311 -3.23 -0.85 20.81
N LEU A 312 -4.26 -1.07 19.99
CA LEU A 312 -4.28 -2.15 19.00
C LEU A 312 -3.16 -1.99 17.96
N ALA A 313 -2.90 -0.77 17.49
CA ALA A 313 -1.80 -0.49 16.57
C ALA A 313 -0.44 -0.81 17.20
N GLY A 314 -0.24 -0.40 18.46
CA GLY A 314 0.96 -0.73 19.24
C GLY A 314 1.14 -2.23 19.45
N ARG A 315 0.06 -2.95 19.83
CA ARG A 315 0.08 -4.41 20.02
C ARG A 315 0.41 -5.14 18.72
N LEU A 316 -0.21 -4.73 17.59
CA LEU A 316 0.06 -5.33 16.29
C LEU A 316 1.50 -5.10 15.85
N TRP A 317 2.04 -3.90 16.05
CA TRP A 317 3.43 -3.59 15.75
C TRP A 317 4.38 -4.47 16.53
N ALA A 318 4.23 -4.53 17.86
CA ALA A 318 5.08 -5.32 18.74
C ALA A 318 5.02 -6.83 18.40
N TRP A 319 3.82 -7.33 18.10
CA TRP A 319 3.65 -8.71 17.66
C TRP A 319 4.41 -8.98 16.34
N THR A 320 4.23 -8.11 15.33
CA THR A 320 4.87 -8.28 14.01
C THR A 320 6.39 -8.19 14.11
N GLU A 321 6.89 -7.19 14.83
CA GLU A 321 8.32 -7.01 15.07
C GLU A 321 8.91 -8.22 15.82
N GLY A 322 8.24 -8.70 16.86
CA GLY A 322 8.66 -9.89 17.61
C GLY A 322 8.66 -11.16 16.76
N GLU A 323 7.63 -11.36 15.92
CA GLU A 323 7.51 -12.54 15.06
C GLU A 323 8.61 -12.57 13.98
N LEU A 324 8.81 -11.46 13.28
CA LEU A 324 9.84 -11.34 12.25
C LEU A 324 11.26 -11.33 12.85
N GLY A 325 11.41 -10.74 14.05
CA GLY A 325 12.68 -10.74 14.79
C GLY A 325 13.11 -12.15 15.22
N ARG A 326 12.19 -12.97 15.78
CA ARG A 326 12.49 -14.38 16.13
C ARG A 326 12.94 -15.20 14.92
N ARG A 327 12.55 -14.83 13.73
CA ARG A 327 12.95 -15.47 12.45
C ARG A 327 14.24 -14.92 11.88
N GLY A 328 14.87 -13.91 12.51
CA GLY A 328 16.10 -13.28 12.02
C GLY A 328 15.91 -12.47 10.73
N LEU A 329 14.69 -11.97 10.48
CA LEU A 329 14.34 -11.28 9.22
C LEU A 329 14.50 -9.76 9.30
N LEU A 330 14.74 -9.20 10.47
CA LEU A 330 14.88 -7.77 10.66
C LEU A 330 16.32 -7.31 10.45
N LEU A 331 16.48 -6.06 10.04
CA LEU A 331 17.80 -5.40 10.04
C LEU A 331 18.32 -5.35 11.49
N ALA A 332 19.64 -5.56 11.64
CA ALA A 332 20.29 -5.29 12.91
C ALA A 332 20.03 -3.81 13.31
N ARG A 333 19.73 -3.60 14.58
CA ARG A 333 19.68 -2.22 15.12
C ARG A 333 21.13 -1.82 15.41
N ASP A 334 21.58 -0.74 14.78
CA ASP A 334 22.82 -0.05 15.12
C ASP A 334 22.73 0.60 16.52
#